data_3bd474b728ace263fba243fb525bb0f9
#
_entry.id   3bd474b728ace263fba243fb525bb0f9
#
_cell.length_a   1.000
_cell.length_b   1.000
_cell.length_c   1.000
_cell.angle_alpha   90.00
_cell.angle_beta   90.00
_cell.angle_gamma   90.00
#
_symmetry.space_group_name_H-M   'P 1'
#
loop_
_entity.id
_entity.type
_entity.pdbx_description
1 polymer ?
#
loop_
_entity_poly.entity_id
_entity_poly.type
_entity_poly.pdbx_seq_one_letter_code
_entity_poly.pdbx_strand_id
1 'polypeptide(L)'
;MSHPAALIPDAPVPSAPADRPRGGLGGRLAGLTPSGRARVPVAWALYDFANTVFSYAVVSTAMGLWLTDPERFGQDLGQLVMTICVVVSVGINALVSPPLGALSDRGGRRLPFLFLFTVLTIVPAAFIGLSAPVMGAILFTFANFSYQAALIYYDATLSTVSYPATRGKLSGIGVGVGYVGTIAIALLLIVLDPPIEAYFPISMALFAVMAIPIFVIVRERGTGAPAFTREDVRRSFGQVRASIEHARAVPGLGRFLVGRFFYSDAVNTIIIVMSVVAVRVVGLTKQQYLMVTVLLTVVAITASFGWGRLVDRFGPKRTLLWVLASWAVGLLIGMVSLGLPGTPAGIGLFVIAGAIVGSGLGGVQVADRVFMLRLSPPARIGEFFGLYGLVGKGSQVIGQTLYGLTIFLLFDTLGNGAYQVAILTLLATMLIGYALIRPVSDRWAGSIDALAPDPGPRDPQAPDPGPPDAQGLDGQAPDGQAVDAQAPDGAGDSTAA
;
A
#
# COMPACT_ATOMS: atom_id res chain seq x y z
N MET A 1 14.69 19.10 39.56
CA MET A 1 15.70 18.04 39.27
C MET A 1 15.07 17.04 38.32
N SER A 2 15.26 17.26 37.06
CA SER A 2 14.68 16.49 35.95
C SER A 2 15.80 15.62 35.36
N HIS A 3 15.69 14.32 35.55
CA HIS A 3 16.60 13.38 34.88
C HIS A 3 16.36 13.41 33.36
N PRO A 4 17.40 13.57 32.53
CA PRO A 4 17.28 13.36 31.09
C PRO A 4 17.08 11.86 30.85
N ALA A 5 16.04 11.53 30.10
CA ALA A 5 15.82 10.19 29.60
C ALA A 5 17.02 9.78 28.73
N ALA A 6 17.79 8.85 29.23
CA ALA A 6 18.90 8.24 28.48
C ALA A 6 18.32 7.61 27.20
N LEU A 7 18.75 8.09 26.06
CA LEU A 7 18.60 7.42 24.78
C LEU A 7 19.25 6.05 24.91
N ILE A 8 18.43 4.99 24.95
CA ILE A 8 18.90 3.62 24.86
C ILE A 8 19.54 3.51 23.47
N PRO A 9 20.84 3.22 23.34
CA PRO A 9 21.44 3.04 22.04
C PRO A 9 20.72 1.89 21.33
N ASP A 10 20.32 2.15 20.09
CA ASP A 10 19.74 1.14 19.21
C ASP A 10 20.63 -0.11 19.25
N ALA A 11 20.09 -1.22 19.72
CA ALA A 11 20.77 -2.49 19.65
C ALA A 11 21.13 -2.73 18.16
N PRO A 12 22.37 -3.12 17.84
CA PRO A 12 22.80 -3.27 16.46
C PRO A 12 21.84 -4.20 15.72
N VAL A 13 21.19 -3.65 14.69
CA VAL A 13 20.31 -4.43 13.82
C VAL A 13 21.17 -5.52 13.19
N PRO A 14 20.85 -6.81 13.35
CA PRO A 14 21.68 -7.87 12.79
C PRO A 14 21.81 -7.66 11.28
N SER A 15 23.02 -7.50 10.79
CA SER A 15 23.31 -7.47 9.36
C SER A 15 22.91 -8.80 8.75
N ALA A 16 22.37 -8.75 7.52
CA ALA A 16 22.06 -9.98 6.79
C ALA A 16 23.34 -10.84 6.66
N PRO A 17 23.28 -12.15 6.90
CA PRO A 17 24.45 -13.01 6.78
C PRO A 17 25.04 -12.91 5.38
N ALA A 18 26.36 -12.69 5.30
CA ALA A 18 27.12 -12.56 4.06
C ALA A 18 27.11 -13.88 3.24
N ASP A 19 26.87 -15.01 3.88
CA ASP A 19 26.75 -16.31 3.23
C ASP A 19 25.39 -16.48 2.57
N ARG A 20 25.38 -16.56 1.23
CA ARG A 20 24.20 -16.93 0.46
C ARG A 20 23.86 -18.38 0.84
N PRO A 21 22.66 -18.65 1.35
CA PRO A 21 22.28 -20.02 1.69
C PRO A 21 22.31 -20.87 0.40
N ARG A 22 23.24 -21.81 0.34
CA ARG A 22 23.31 -22.88 -0.64
C ARG A 22 22.19 -23.86 -0.31
N GLY A 23 20.98 -23.59 -0.80
CA GLY A 23 19.81 -24.42 -0.50
C GLY A 23 18.65 -24.10 -1.46
N GLY A 24 17.74 -25.06 -1.63
CA GLY A 24 16.51 -24.89 -2.42
C GLY A 24 15.65 -23.72 -1.91
N LEU A 25 14.41 -23.61 -2.40
CA LEU A 25 13.48 -22.53 -2.08
C LEU A 25 13.39 -22.22 -0.56
N GLY A 26 13.39 -23.27 0.28
CA GLY A 26 13.35 -23.11 1.74
C GLY A 26 14.55 -22.37 2.32
N GLY A 27 15.78 -22.61 1.83
CA GLY A 27 16.98 -21.90 2.24
C GLY A 27 16.96 -20.42 1.82
N ARG A 28 16.46 -20.14 0.62
CA ARG A 28 16.29 -18.76 0.14
C ARG A 28 15.28 -17.97 0.97
N LEU A 29 14.17 -18.59 1.37
CA LEU A 29 13.16 -17.96 2.22
C LEU A 29 13.68 -17.75 3.65
N ALA A 30 14.40 -18.72 4.21
CA ALA A 30 15.01 -18.61 5.53
C ALA A 30 16.01 -17.43 5.62
N GLY A 31 16.75 -17.14 4.55
CA GLY A 31 17.66 -16.01 4.46
C GLY A 31 16.99 -14.62 4.42
N LEU A 32 15.65 -14.54 4.28
CA LEU A 32 14.92 -13.28 4.28
C LEU A 32 14.60 -12.76 5.69
N THR A 33 14.70 -13.60 6.71
CA THR A 33 14.19 -13.32 8.05
C THR A 33 15.27 -13.48 9.14
N PRO A 34 15.27 -12.61 10.17
CA PRO A 34 16.18 -12.73 11.32
C PRO A 34 16.01 -14.05 12.08
N SER A 35 14.86 -14.70 11.99
CA SER A 35 14.61 -16.00 12.64
C SER A 35 15.33 -17.17 11.97
N GLY A 36 15.84 -17.01 10.74
CA GLY A 36 16.42 -18.10 9.94
C GLY A 36 15.46 -19.23 9.58
N ARG A 37 14.14 -19.03 9.74
CA ARG A 37 13.10 -20.05 9.54
C ARG A 37 12.24 -19.70 8.33
N ALA A 38 12.25 -20.51 7.28
CA ALA A 38 11.46 -20.33 6.06
C ALA A 38 9.94 -20.18 6.31
N ARG A 39 9.44 -20.76 7.41
CA ARG A 39 8.02 -20.71 7.79
C ARG A 39 7.55 -19.28 8.12
N VAL A 40 8.44 -18.38 8.60
CA VAL A 40 8.07 -17.02 9.00
C VAL A 40 7.68 -16.16 7.80
N PRO A 41 8.49 -16.05 6.72
CA PRO A 41 8.08 -15.36 5.50
C PRO A 41 6.80 -15.91 4.88
N VAL A 42 6.63 -17.25 4.91
CA VAL A 42 5.42 -17.89 4.36
C VAL A 42 4.19 -17.52 5.19
N ALA A 43 4.26 -17.57 6.51
CA ALA A 43 3.16 -17.20 7.39
C ALA A 43 2.76 -15.74 7.23
N TRP A 44 3.73 -14.86 7.05
CA TRP A 44 3.49 -13.44 6.79
C TRP A 44 2.81 -13.23 5.43
N ALA A 45 3.27 -13.89 4.37
CA ALA A 45 2.67 -13.79 3.04
C ALA A 45 1.25 -14.40 2.98
N LEU A 46 0.96 -15.45 3.75
CA LEU A 46 -0.38 -16.03 3.85
C LEU A 46 -1.38 -15.07 4.50
N TYR A 47 -0.92 -14.17 5.37
CA TYR A 47 -1.79 -13.12 5.90
C TYR A 47 -2.15 -12.09 4.82
N ASP A 48 -1.26 -11.81 3.87
CA ASP A 48 -1.54 -10.96 2.72
C ASP A 48 -2.56 -11.62 1.76
N PHE A 49 -2.45 -12.94 1.57
CA PHE A 49 -3.51 -13.71 0.91
C PHE A 49 -4.86 -13.50 1.60
N ALA A 50 -4.93 -13.63 2.93
CA ALA A 50 -6.14 -13.43 3.70
C ALA A 50 -6.70 -12.00 3.53
N ASN A 51 -5.84 -10.98 3.61
CA ASN A 51 -6.21 -9.58 3.38
C ASN A 51 -6.89 -9.39 2.02
N THR A 52 -6.36 -10.01 0.98
CA THR A 52 -6.87 -9.87 -0.37
C THR A 52 -8.21 -10.59 -0.54
N VAL A 53 -8.43 -11.72 0.15
CA VAL A 53 -9.74 -12.39 0.19
C VAL A 53 -10.82 -11.44 0.73
N PHE A 54 -10.57 -10.72 1.84
CA PHE A 54 -11.54 -9.76 2.36
C PHE A 54 -11.76 -8.58 1.42
N SER A 55 -10.68 -7.94 0.97
CA SER A 55 -10.78 -6.75 0.14
C SER A 55 -11.47 -7.03 -1.20
N TYR A 56 -11.22 -8.18 -1.80
CA TYR A 56 -11.85 -8.56 -3.07
C TYR A 56 -13.27 -9.12 -2.87
N ALA A 57 -13.42 -10.20 -2.10
CA ALA A 57 -14.68 -10.91 -2.06
C ALA A 57 -15.75 -10.16 -1.25
N VAL A 58 -15.38 -9.49 -0.15
CA VAL A 58 -16.34 -8.76 0.68
C VAL A 58 -16.48 -7.32 0.20
N VAL A 59 -15.39 -6.54 0.18
CA VAL A 59 -15.46 -5.09 -0.10
C VAL A 59 -15.77 -4.82 -1.57
N SER A 60 -15.01 -5.42 -2.50
CA SER A 60 -15.14 -5.12 -3.93
C SER A 60 -16.21 -5.92 -4.65
N THR A 61 -16.72 -7.02 -4.09
CA THR A 61 -17.70 -7.90 -4.77
C THR A 61 -19.00 -8.00 -4.01
N ALA A 62 -19.01 -8.66 -2.85
CA ALA A 62 -20.27 -9.05 -2.22
C ALA A 62 -21.06 -7.86 -1.69
N MET A 63 -20.41 -6.94 -0.99
CA MET A 63 -21.12 -5.88 -0.28
C MET A 63 -21.85 -4.93 -1.22
N GLY A 64 -21.20 -4.51 -2.32
CA GLY A 64 -21.84 -3.67 -3.33
C GLY A 64 -23.05 -4.35 -3.96
N LEU A 65 -22.89 -5.61 -4.41
CA LEU A 65 -23.99 -6.38 -5.02
C LEU A 65 -25.12 -6.68 -4.03
N TRP A 66 -24.77 -6.95 -2.78
CA TRP A 66 -25.74 -7.24 -1.73
C TRP A 66 -26.56 -6.01 -1.35
N LEU A 67 -25.94 -4.82 -1.21
CA LEU A 67 -26.67 -3.58 -0.89
C LEU A 67 -27.54 -3.08 -2.05
N THR A 68 -27.03 -3.20 -3.28
CA THR A 68 -27.75 -2.71 -4.48
C THR A 68 -28.81 -3.68 -4.99
N ASP A 69 -29.09 -4.75 -4.27
CA ASP A 69 -30.18 -5.67 -4.60
C ASP A 69 -31.53 -4.98 -4.47
N PRO A 70 -32.46 -5.16 -5.45
CA PRO A 70 -33.80 -4.55 -5.41
C PRO A 70 -34.64 -4.90 -4.16
N GLU A 71 -34.43 -6.10 -3.60
CA GLU A 71 -35.13 -6.53 -2.38
C GLU A 71 -34.56 -5.89 -1.11
N ARG A 72 -33.44 -5.12 -1.20
CA ARG A 72 -32.79 -4.45 -0.06
C ARG A 72 -32.91 -2.93 -0.17
N PHE A 73 -31.86 -2.28 -0.74
CA PHE A 73 -31.87 -0.82 -0.89
C PHE A 73 -32.05 -0.36 -2.34
N GLY A 74 -31.95 -1.26 -3.33
CA GLY A 74 -31.91 -0.87 -4.74
C GLY A 74 -30.60 -0.23 -5.16
N GLN A 75 -30.50 0.21 -6.43
CA GLN A 75 -29.22 0.64 -7.00
C GLN A 75 -28.71 1.97 -6.45
N ASP A 76 -29.55 2.98 -6.37
CA ASP A 76 -29.23 4.34 -5.96
C ASP A 76 -28.92 4.42 -4.47
N LEU A 77 -29.89 4.03 -3.63
CA LEU A 77 -29.74 4.05 -2.17
C LEU A 77 -28.68 3.02 -1.71
N GLY A 78 -28.65 1.84 -2.31
CA GLY A 78 -27.62 0.83 -2.01
C GLY A 78 -26.22 1.32 -2.29
N GLN A 79 -26.01 2.06 -3.38
CA GLN A 79 -24.72 2.68 -3.69
C GLN A 79 -24.36 3.81 -2.70
N LEU A 80 -25.34 4.60 -2.29
CA LEU A 80 -25.14 5.63 -1.26
C LEU A 80 -24.80 5.00 0.09
N VAL A 81 -25.51 3.95 0.51
CA VAL A 81 -25.23 3.23 1.76
C VAL A 81 -23.81 2.62 1.72
N MET A 82 -23.41 2.00 0.59
CA MET A 82 -22.04 1.49 0.42
C MET A 82 -21.00 2.61 0.57
N THR A 83 -21.26 3.76 -0.05
CA THR A 83 -20.41 4.94 0.07
C THR A 83 -20.27 5.38 1.53
N ILE A 84 -21.39 5.52 2.25
CA ILE A 84 -21.38 5.91 3.67
C ILE A 84 -20.58 4.91 4.50
N CYS A 85 -20.78 3.61 4.31
CA CYS A 85 -20.06 2.56 5.03
C CYS A 85 -18.54 2.66 4.82
N VAL A 86 -18.10 2.83 3.58
CA VAL A 86 -16.66 2.96 3.26
C VAL A 86 -16.09 4.27 3.79
N VAL A 87 -16.77 5.39 3.56
CA VAL A 87 -16.33 6.72 4.01
C VAL A 87 -16.20 6.78 5.53
N VAL A 88 -17.20 6.26 6.27
CA VAL A 88 -17.17 6.25 7.74
C VAL A 88 -16.05 5.33 8.23
N SER A 89 -15.96 4.10 7.73
CA SER A 89 -14.96 3.14 8.20
C SER A 89 -13.52 3.59 7.90
N VAL A 90 -13.24 4.04 6.68
CA VAL A 90 -11.91 4.51 6.27
C VAL A 90 -11.59 5.87 6.89
N GLY A 91 -12.58 6.77 6.98
CA GLY A 91 -12.41 8.09 7.58
C GLY A 91 -12.07 8.01 9.08
N ILE A 92 -12.80 7.19 9.84
CA ILE A 92 -12.47 6.94 11.26
C ILE A 92 -11.09 6.29 11.36
N ASN A 93 -10.78 5.31 10.50
CA ASN A 93 -9.47 4.67 10.51
C ASN A 93 -8.33 5.68 10.22
N ALA A 94 -8.51 6.58 9.26
CA ALA A 94 -7.52 7.61 8.96
C ALA A 94 -7.26 8.53 10.18
N LEU A 95 -8.30 8.89 10.92
CA LEU A 95 -8.19 9.71 12.12
C LEU A 95 -7.50 8.98 13.27
N VAL A 96 -7.77 7.68 13.47
CA VAL A 96 -7.22 6.93 14.61
C VAL A 96 -5.93 6.18 14.27
N SER A 97 -5.51 6.13 13.00
CA SER A 97 -4.29 5.41 12.60
C SER A 97 -3.00 5.91 13.26
N PRO A 98 -2.76 7.23 13.50
CA PRO A 98 -1.56 7.67 14.19
C PRO A 98 -1.46 7.14 15.64
N PRO A 99 -2.49 7.26 16.49
CA PRO A 99 -2.45 6.67 17.83
C PRO A 99 -2.41 5.14 17.84
N LEU A 100 -3.07 4.47 16.88
CA LEU A 100 -3.01 3.01 16.77
C LEU A 100 -1.58 2.54 16.43
N GLY A 101 -0.89 3.22 15.52
CA GLY A 101 0.51 2.95 15.21
C GLY A 101 1.43 3.16 16.42
N ALA A 102 1.31 4.31 17.10
CA ALA A 102 2.11 4.64 18.27
C ALA A 102 1.91 3.64 19.43
N LEU A 103 0.69 3.12 19.60
CA LEU A 103 0.36 2.10 20.59
C LEU A 103 1.18 0.82 20.40
N SER A 104 1.34 0.37 19.15
CA SER A 104 2.10 -0.84 18.83
C SER A 104 3.61 -0.64 18.94
N ASP A 105 4.10 0.53 18.56
CA ASP A 105 5.53 0.82 18.57
C ASP A 105 6.08 0.84 19.99
N ARG A 106 5.32 1.38 20.94
CA ARG A 106 5.71 1.45 22.34
C ARG A 106 5.80 0.08 23.02
N GLY A 107 4.80 -0.78 22.80
CA GLY A 107 4.74 -2.13 23.39
C GLY A 107 5.68 -3.15 22.74
N GLY A 108 6.21 -2.86 21.56
CA GLY A 108 6.99 -3.80 20.75
C GLY A 108 6.25 -5.07 20.35
N ARG A 109 4.94 -5.15 20.63
CA ARG A 109 4.07 -6.27 20.30
C ARG A 109 2.93 -5.82 19.40
N ARG A 110 2.95 -6.23 18.17
CA ARG A 110 1.96 -5.90 17.13
C ARG A 110 0.95 -7.02 16.92
N LEU A 111 1.37 -8.27 17.08
CA LEU A 111 0.53 -9.46 16.87
C LEU A 111 -0.73 -9.52 17.73
N PRO A 112 -0.77 -9.13 19.01
CA PRO A 112 -2.01 -9.11 19.79
C PRO A 112 -3.06 -8.16 19.24
N PHE A 113 -2.64 -6.97 18.77
CA PHE A 113 -3.54 -6.00 18.13
C PHE A 113 -3.97 -6.49 16.76
N LEU A 114 -3.05 -7.06 15.98
CA LEU A 114 -3.35 -7.70 14.71
C LEU A 114 -4.40 -8.80 14.89
N PHE A 115 -4.25 -9.68 15.89
CA PHE A 115 -5.21 -10.71 16.21
C PHE A 115 -6.58 -10.15 16.58
N LEU A 116 -6.61 -9.18 17.48
CA LEU A 116 -7.87 -8.52 17.90
C LEU A 116 -8.63 -7.97 16.69
N PHE A 117 -7.98 -7.14 15.87
CA PHE A 117 -8.62 -6.54 14.71
C PHE A 117 -8.94 -7.56 13.61
N THR A 118 -8.19 -8.65 13.49
CA THR A 118 -8.52 -9.77 12.61
C THR A 118 -9.83 -10.44 13.04
N VAL A 119 -9.99 -10.73 14.32
CA VAL A 119 -11.25 -11.29 14.86
C VAL A 119 -12.41 -10.33 14.68
N LEU A 120 -12.20 -9.03 14.97
CA LEU A 120 -13.19 -7.97 14.77
C LEU A 120 -13.52 -7.71 13.29
N THR A 121 -12.70 -8.17 12.36
CA THR A 121 -13.00 -8.19 10.92
C THR A 121 -13.84 -9.42 10.57
N ILE A 122 -13.36 -10.61 10.95
CA ILE A 122 -13.93 -11.89 10.53
C ILE A 122 -15.34 -12.09 11.08
N VAL A 123 -15.51 -11.88 12.39
CA VAL A 123 -16.79 -12.22 13.06
C VAL A 123 -17.95 -11.38 12.51
N PRO A 124 -17.90 -10.03 12.53
CA PRO A 124 -19.00 -9.25 11.99
C PRO A 124 -19.23 -9.49 10.49
N ALA A 125 -18.15 -9.60 9.70
CA ALA A 125 -18.27 -9.82 8.27
C ALA A 125 -18.95 -11.15 7.91
N ALA A 126 -18.72 -12.22 8.67
CA ALA A 126 -19.36 -13.52 8.44
C ALA A 126 -20.89 -13.49 8.60
N PHE A 127 -21.42 -12.57 9.42
CA PHE A 127 -22.84 -12.46 9.70
C PHE A 127 -23.60 -11.45 8.82
N ILE A 128 -22.91 -10.73 7.93
CA ILE A 128 -23.56 -9.72 7.06
C ILE A 128 -24.71 -10.34 6.26
N GLY A 129 -24.45 -11.45 5.56
CA GLY A 129 -25.43 -12.10 4.71
C GLY A 129 -26.66 -12.65 5.45
N LEU A 130 -26.56 -12.89 6.75
CA LEU A 130 -27.64 -13.39 7.59
C LEU A 130 -28.44 -12.29 8.28
N SER A 131 -28.04 -11.04 8.13
CA SER A 131 -28.60 -9.90 8.85
C SER A 131 -29.57 -9.08 7.98
N ALA A 132 -30.45 -8.31 8.62
CA ALA A 132 -31.23 -7.29 7.95
C ALA A 132 -30.33 -6.25 7.26
N PRO A 133 -30.77 -5.61 6.14
CA PRO A 133 -29.92 -4.74 5.33
C PRO A 133 -29.18 -3.64 6.11
N VAL A 134 -29.87 -2.93 7.02
CA VAL A 134 -29.25 -1.89 7.86
C VAL A 134 -28.22 -2.47 8.80
N MET A 135 -28.51 -3.60 9.45
CA MET A 135 -27.55 -4.26 10.35
C MET A 135 -26.34 -4.77 9.58
N GLY A 136 -26.54 -5.32 8.37
CA GLY A 136 -25.43 -5.73 7.49
C GLY A 136 -24.52 -4.57 7.11
N ALA A 137 -25.07 -3.39 6.83
CA ALA A 137 -24.30 -2.17 6.58
C ALA A 137 -23.47 -1.74 7.80
N ILE A 138 -24.04 -1.82 9.00
CA ILE A 138 -23.34 -1.54 10.27
C ILE A 138 -22.22 -2.55 10.51
N LEU A 139 -22.50 -3.85 10.35
CA LEU A 139 -21.50 -4.93 10.50
C LEU A 139 -20.35 -4.75 9.51
N PHE A 140 -20.67 -4.42 8.27
CA PHE A 140 -19.65 -4.14 7.25
C PHE A 140 -18.79 -2.93 7.61
N THR A 141 -19.40 -1.81 8.05
CA THR A 141 -18.67 -0.61 8.45
C THR A 141 -17.66 -0.92 9.55
N PHE A 142 -18.10 -1.68 10.56
CA PHE A 142 -17.25 -2.09 11.67
C PHE A 142 -16.15 -3.08 11.23
N ALA A 143 -16.51 -4.08 10.41
CA ALA A 143 -15.55 -5.05 9.85
C ALA A 143 -14.49 -4.36 8.97
N ASN A 144 -14.90 -3.44 8.10
CA ASN A 144 -13.98 -2.72 7.22
C ASN A 144 -13.07 -1.76 7.99
N PHE A 145 -13.59 -1.07 9.02
CA PHE A 145 -12.76 -0.31 9.96
C PHE A 145 -11.70 -1.18 10.62
N SER A 146 -12.11 -2.34 11.14
CA SER A 146 -11.22 -3.30 11.82
C SER A 146 -10.18 -3.88 10.88
N TYR A 147 -10.56 -4.19 9.64
CA TYR A 147 -9.65 -4.61 8.58
C TYR A 147 -8.57 -3.57 8.29
N GLN A 148 -8.97 -2.32 8.12
CA GLN A 148 -8.03 -1.22 7.89
C GLN A 148 -7.10 -0.98 9.08
N ALA A 149 -7.58 -1.18 10.31
CA ALA A 149 -6.77 -1.12 11.52
C ALA A 149 -5.78 -2.32 11.60
N ALA A 150 -6.23 -3.53 11.25
CA ALA A 150 -5.37 -4.71 11.18
C ALA A 150 -4.19 -4.51 10.22
N LEU A 151 -4.41 -3.86 9.06
CA LEU A 151 -3.36 -3.57 8.08
C LEU A 151 -2.23 -2.72 8.66
N ILE A 152 -2.52 -1.77 9.57
CA ILE A 152 -1.49 -0.95 10.23
C ILE A 152 -0.49 -1.85 10.97
N TYR A 153 -1.00 -2.81 11.71
CA TYR A 153 -0.17 -3.74 12.49
C TYR A 153 0.51 -4.78 11.60
N TYR A 154 -0.19 -5.27 10.58
CA TYR A 154 0.37 -6.21 9.60
C TYR A 154 1.58 -5.61 8.89
N ASP A 155 1.45 -4.40 8.33
CA ASP A 155 2.54 -3.70 7.64
C ASP A 155 3.72 -3.45 8.59
N ALA A 156 3.43 -3.08 9.85
CA ALA A 156 4.46 -2.85 10.85
C ALA A 156 5.22 -4.14 11.23
N THR A 157 4.59 -5.33 11.17
CA THR A 157 5.29 -6.61 11.43
C THR A 157 6.36 -6.94 10.40
N LEU A 158 6.33 -6.34 9.20
CA LEU A 158 7.37 -6.53 8.18
C LEU A 158 8.76 -6.21 8.74
N SER A 159 8.87 -5.19 9.61
CA SER A 159 10.13 -4.84 10.26
C SER A 159 10.64 -5.92 11.23
N THR A 160 9.74 -6.72 11.80
CA THR A 160 10.05 -7.83 12.73
C THR A 160 10.43 -9.10 11.97
N VAL A 161 9.78 -9.37 10.83
CA VAL A 161 9.93 -10.62 10.09
C VAL A 161 10.99 -10.56 8.99
N SER A 162 11.60 -9.40 8.71
CA SER A 162 12.60 -9.23 7.66
C SER A 162 13.79 -8.38 8.08
N TYR A 163 14.95 -8.58 7.43
CA TYR A 163 16.06 -7.64 7.52
C TYR A 163 15.79 -6.37 6.70
N PRO A 164 16.38 -5.22 7.03
CA PRO A 164 16.25 -4.00 6.22
C PRO A 164 16.56 -4.23 4.73
N ALA A 165 17.60 -5.00 4.43
CA ALA A 165 18.01 -5.32 3.06
C ALA A 165 17.06 -6.29 2.32
N THR A 166 16.19 -7.02 3.01
CA THR A 166 15.28 -8.02 2.42
C THR A 166 13.81 -7.63 2.47
N ARG A 167 13.46 -6.50 3.09
CA ARG A 167 12.08 -6.01 3.24
C ARG A 167 11.35 -5.89 1.93
N GLY A 168 11.97 -5.27 0.92
CA GLY A 168 11.36 -5.11 -0.40
C GLY A 168 11.04 -6.45 -1.06
N LYS A 169 11.95 -7.43 -0.95
CA LYS A 169 11.76 -8.76 -1.50
C LYS A 169 10.62 -9.51 -0.79
N LEU A 170 10.57 -9.46 0.55
CA LEU A 170 9.49 -10.10 1.31
C LEU A 170 8.14 -9.43 1.04
N SER A 171 8.09 -8.10 0.99
CA SER A 171 6.89 -7.34 0.62
C SER A 171 6.38 -7.72 -0.78
N GLY A 172 7.28 -7.85 -1.77
CA GLY A 172 6.91 -8.30 -3.11
C GLY A 172 6.35 -9.73 -3.14
N ILE A 173 6.88 -10.64 -2.32
CA ILE A 173 6.34 -12.00 -2.15
C ILE A 173 4.92 -11.92 -1.55
N GLY A 174 4.70 -11.09 -0.51
CA GLY A 174 3.37 -10.88 0.08
C GLY A 174 2.35 -10.43 -0.96
N VAL A 175 2.64 -9.37 -1.71
CA VAL A 175 1.76 -8.87 -2.77
C VAL A 175 1.45 -9.94 -3.81
N GLY A 176 2.46 -10.72 -4.25
CA GLY A 176 2.25 -11.83 -5.19
C GLY A 176 1.33 -12.92 -4.63
N VAL A 177 1.51 -13.30 -3.36
CA VAL A 177 0.64 -14.25 -2.67
C VAL A 177 -0.76 -13.68 -2.46
N GLY A 178 -0.89 -12.36 -2.23
CA GLY A 178 -2.17 -11.65 -2.18
C GLY A 178 -2.95 -11.79 -3.50
N TYR A 179 -2.33 -11.57 -4.65
CA TYR A 179 -2.99 -11.79 -5.95
C TYR A 179 -3.45 -13.25 -6.15
N VAL A 180 -2.68 -14.22 -5.65
CA VAL A 180 -3.13 -15.63 -5.62
C VAL A 180 -4.39 -15.77 -4.76
N GLY A 181 -4.50 -15.01 -3.65
CA GLY A 181 -5.70 -14.94 -2.82
C GLY A 181 -6.94 -14.48 -3.58
N THR A 182 -6.82 -13.43 -4.41
CA THR A 182 -7.91 -12.97 -5.27
C THR A 182 -8.38 -14.07 -6.22
N ILE A 183 -7.43 -14.73 -6.91
CA ILE A 183 -7.75 -15.80 -7.85
C ILE A 183 -8.40 -16.98 -7.13
N ALA A 184 -7.84 -17.38 -5.99
CA ALA A 184 -8.31 -18.54 -5.23
C ALA A 184 -9.75 -18.34 -4.73
N ILE A 185 -10.08 -17.18 -4.14
CA ILE A 185 -11.45 -16.92 -3.70
C ILE A 185 -12.41 -16.77 -4.87
N ALA A 186 -12.00 -16.11 -5.97
CA ALA A 186 -12.86 -16.00 -7.16
C ALA A 186 -13.18 -17.37 -7.74
N LEU A 187 -12.19 -18.25 -7.90
CA LEU A 187 -12.39 -19.63 -8.38
C LEU A 187 -13.25 -20.45 -7.41
N LEU A 188 -13.04 -20.32 -6.11
CA LEU A 188 -13.87 -20.98 -5.10
C LEU A 188 -15.34 -20.58 -5.23
N LEU A 189 -15.62 -19.28 -5.39
CA LEU A 189 -16.98 -18.77 -5.57
C LEU A 189 -17.59 -19.17 -6.92
N ILE A 190 -16.78 -19.29 -7.99
CA ILE A 190 -17.23 -19.81 -9.30
C ILE A 190 -17.64 -21.28 -9.18
N VAL A 191 -16.81 -22.10 -8.53
CA VAL A 191 -17.05 -23.56 -8.41
C VAL A 191 -18.22 -23.87 -7.50
N LEU A 192 -18.36 -23.14 -6.38
CA LEU A 192 -19.45 -23.38 -5.43
C LEU A 192 -20.78 -22.76 -5.90
N ASP A 193 -20.72 -21.72 -6.72
CA ASP A 193 -21.86 -20.92 -7.20
C ASP A 193 -22.90 -20.58 -6.11
N PRO A 194 -22.49 -20.09 -4.94
CA PRO A 194 -23.37 -19.88 -3.81
C PRO A 194 -24.22 -18.62 -4.00
N PRO A 195 -25.34 -18.48 -3.26
CA PRO A 195 -26.05 -17.20 -3.17
C PRO A 195 -25.15 -16.12 -2.58
N ILE A 196 -25.46 -14.84 -2.87
CA ILE A 196 -24.60 -13.71 -2.49
C ILE A 196 -24.38 -13.61 -0.97
N GLU A 197 -25.35 -14.04 -0.18
CA GLU A 197 -25.29 -14.07 1.29
C GLU A 197 -24.17 -14.98 1.80
N ALA A 198 -23.94 -16.08 1.10
CA ALA A 198 -22.90 -17.06 1.47
C ALA A 198 -21.48 -16.62 1.10
N TYR A 199 -21.33 -15.59 0.25
CA TYR A 199 -20.02 -15.01 -0.06
C TYR A 199 -19.30 -14.54 1.20
N PHE A 200 -20.04 -13.95 2.16
CA PHE A 200 -19.49 -13.44 3.41
C PHE A 200 -18.88 -14.54 4.29
N PRO A 201 -19.64 -15.57 4.74
CA PRO A 201 -19.06 -16.59 5.60
C PRO A 201 -18.01 -17.45 4.90
N ILE A 202 -18.15 -17.76 3.60
CA ILE A 202 -17.14 -18.51 2.84
C ILE A 202 -15.83 -17.74 2.79
N SER A 203 -15.87 -16.46 2.47
CA SER A 203 -14.67 -15.61 2.41
C SER A 203 -14.02 -15.47 3.79
N MET A 204 -14.82 -15.32 4.84
CA MET A 204 -14.30 -15.21 6.20
C MET A 204 -13.71 -16.51 6.73
N ALA A 205 -14.25 -17.67 6.35
CA ALA A 205 -13.65 -18.96 6.66
C ALA A 205 -12.27 -19.10 5.98
N LEU A 206 -12.15 -18.77 4.71
CA LEU A 206 -10.86 -18.78 4.00
C LEU A 206 -9.88 -17.78 4.60
N PHE A 207 -10.35 -16.55 4.92
CA PHE A 207 -9.52 -15.55 5.59
C PHE A 207 -8.97 -16.08 6.91
N ALA A 208 -9.84 -16.65 7.77
CA ALA A 208 -9.45 -17.21 9.06
C ALA A 208 -8.35 -18.27 8.93
N VAL A 209 -8.55 -19.24 8.03
CA VAL A 209 -7.58 -20.32 7.79
C VAL A 209 -6.23 -19.79 7.35
N MET A 210 -6.22 -18.84 6.41
CA MET A 210 -4.98 -18.24 5.88
C MET A 210 -4.31 -17.27 6.85
N ALA A 211 -5.05 -16.68 7.78
CA ALA A 211 -4.50 -15.80 8.81
C ALA A 211 -3.90 -16.54 10.03
N ILE A 212 -4.33 -17.78 10.35
CA ILE A 212 -3.82 -18.53 11.51
C ILE A 212 -2.29 -18.64 11.55
N PRO A 213 -1.58 -18.95 10.44
CA PRO A 213 -0.15 -19.17 10.48
C PRO A 213 0.67 -18.00 11.04
N ILE A 214 0.28 -16.74 10.83
CA ILE A 214 1.04 -15.59 11.34
C ILE A 214 1.02 -15.57 12.88
N PHE A 215 -0.10 -15.92 13.52
CA PHE A 215 -0.25 -15.91 14.98
C PHE A 215 0.44 -17.09 15.66
N VAL A 216 0.57 -18.22 14.97
CA VAL A 216 1.21 -19.43 15.50
C VAL A 216 2.71 -19.43 15.31
N ILE A 217 3.18 -18.94 14.16
CA ILE A 217 4.58 -19.08 13.72
C ILE A 217 5.42 -17.86 14.06
N VAL A 218 4.87 -16.64 13.90
CA VAL A 218 5.60 -15.39 14.16
C VAL A 218 5.62 -15.12 15.67
N ARG A 219 6.79 -14.83 16.19
CA ARG A 219 6.98 -14.49 17.62
C ARG A 219 7.57 -13.11 17.76
N GLU A 220 6.99 -12.30 18.60
CA GLU A 220 7.46 -10.96 18.95
C GLU A 220 8.01 -10.95 20.37
N ARG A 221 9.04 -10.14 20.58
CA ARG A 221 9.59 -9.86 21.93
C ARG A 221 9.00 -8.53 22.39
N GLY A 222 8.30 -8.51 23.51
CA GLY A 222 7.80 -7.28 24.11
C GLY A 222 8.94 -6.45 24.70
N THR A 223 8.82 -5.14 24.63
CA THR A 223 9.79 -4.18 25.19
C THR A 223 9.62 -3.94 26.69
N GLY A 224 8.50 -4.41 27.30
CA GLY A 224 8.19 -4.10 28.71
C GLY A 224 7.83 -2.63 28.96
N ALA A 225 7.57 -1.86 27.90
CA ALA A 225 7.28 -0.43 28.00
C ALA A 225 5.98 -0.16 28.80
N PRO A 226 5.91 1.00 29.49
CA PRO A 226 4.75 1.38 30.28
C PRO A 226 3.49 1.56 29.43
N ALA A 227 2.33 1.56 30.08
CA ALA A 227 1.03 1.73 29.44
C ALA A 227 0.97 3.01 28.61
N PHE A 228 0.16 2.95 27.53
CA PHE A 228 -0.11 4.06 26.62
C PHE A 228 -0.83 5.21 27.35
N THR A 229 -0.37 6.43 27.12
CA THR A 229 -0.89 7.63 27.80
C THR A 229 -1.62 8.57 26.84
N ARG A 230 -2.44 9.48 27.39
CA ARG A 230 -3.08 10.54 26.57
C ARG A 230 -2.05 11.46 25.88
N GLU A 231 -0.89 11.65 26.50
CA GLU A 231 0.17 12.45 25.92
C GLU A 231 0.77 11.78 24.66
N ASP A 232 0.83 10.46 24.61
CA ASP A 232 1.28 9.72 23.43
C ASP A 232 0.34 9.91 22.25
N VAL A 233 -0.99 9.96 22.50
CA VAL A 233 -1.99 10.28 21.48
C VAL A 233 -1.74 11.69 20.91
N ARG A 234 -1.59 12.67 21.80
CA ARG A 234 -1.37 14.06 21.39
C ARG A 234 -0.08 14.22 20.59
N ARG A 235 1.01 13.57 20.99
CA ARG A 235 2.29 13.57 20.26
C ARG A 235 2.15 12.95 18.88
N SER A 236 1.38 11.86 18.74
CA SER A 236 1.17 11.21 17.44
C SER A 236 0.51 12.14 16.43
N PHE A 237 -0.47 12.94 16.83
CA PHE A 237 -1.06 13.95 15.95
C PHE A 237 -0.12 15.13 15.67
N GLY A 238 0.68 15.54 16.66
CA GLY A 238 1.72 16.55 16.48
C GLY A 238 2.76 16.13 15.44
N GLN A 239 3.16 14.87 15.44
CA GLN A 239 4.08 14.31 14.43
C GLN A 239 3.51 14.38 13.01
N VAL A 240 2.22 14.07 12.81
CA VAL A 240 1.58 14.17 11.48
C VAL A 240 1.64 15.61 10.96
N ARG A 241 1.35 16.59 11.82
CA ARG A 241 1.44 18.01 11.44
C ARG A 241 2.86 18.40 11.05
N ALA A 242 3.85 18.02 11.86
CA ALA A 242 5.26 18.27 11.56
C ALA A 242 5.67 17.61 10.23
N SER A 243 5.24 16.38 9.96
CA SER A 243 5.51 15.69 8.70
C SER A 243 4.91 16.42 7.49
N ILE A 244 3.73 17.02 7.63
CA ILE A 244 3.12 17.85 6.57
C ILE A 244 3.95 19.12 6.31
N GLU A 245 4.41 19.78 7.38
CA GLU A 245 5.25 20.97 7.29
C GLU A 245 6.59 20.63 6.62
N HIS A 246 7.24 19.53 7.00
CA HIS A 246 8.44 19.03 6.37
C HIS A 246 8.23 18.65 4.89
N ALA A 247 7.13 17.98 4.55
CA ALA A 247 6.83 17.62 3.16
C ALA A 247 6.63 18.83 2.26
N ARG A 248 6.10 19.94 2.81
CA ARG A 248 5.97 21.22 2.08
C ARG A 248 7.33 21.88 1.84
N ALA A 249 8.28 21.69 2.75
CA ALA A 249 9.63 22.24 2.60
C ALA A 249 10.47 21.50 1.52
N VAL A 250 10.13 20.23 1.21
CA VAL A 250 10.82 19.46 0.18
C VAL A 250 10.27 19.80 -1.22
N PRO A 251 11.09 20.35 -2.15
CA PRO A 251 10.63 20.73 -3.47
C PRO A 251 9.99 19.57 -4.22
N GLY A 252 8.74 19.76 -4.66
CA GLY A 252 7.98 18.79 -5.44
C GLY A 252 7.27 17.69 -4.62
N LEU A 253 7.69 17.40 -3.39
CA LEU A 253 7.09 16.32 -2.58
C LEU A 253 5.63 16.65 -2.19
N GLY A 254 5.37 17.86 -1.70
CA GLY A 254 4.01 18.30 -1.37
C GLY A 254 3.09 18.24 -2.59
N ARG A 255 3.57 18.70 -3.76
CA ARG A 255 2.80 18.64 -5.02
C ARG A 255 2.56 17.19 -5.50
N PHE A 256 3.55 16.30 -5.33
CA PHE A 256 3.39 14.89 -5.60
C PHE A 256 2.30 14.27 -4.70
N LEU A 257 2.32 14.54 -3.39
CA LEU A 257 1.33 14.02 -2.45
C LEU A 257 -0.09 14.51 -2.76
N VAL A 258 -0.25 15.78 -3.14
CA VAL A 258 -1.55 16.31 -3.60
C VAL A 258 -1.97 15.65 -4.92
N GLY A 259 -1.08 15.50 -5.89
CA GLY A 259 -1.36 14.80 -7.14
C GLY A 259 -1.77 13.33 -6.88
N ARG A 260 -1.05 12.67 -5.98
CA ARG A 260 -1.34 11.31 -5.52
C ARG A 260 -2.73 11.21 -4.88
N PHE A 261 -3.11 12.17 -4.07
CA PHE A 261 -4.44 12.22 -3.48
C PHE A 261 -5.53 12.10 -4.56
N PHE A 262 -5.44 12.87 -5.63
CA PHE A 262 -6.45 12.85 -6.70
C PHE A 262 -6.45 11.55 -7.53
N TYR A 263 -5.30 11.05 -8.01
CA TYR A 263 -5.34 9.84 -8.82
C TYR A 263 -5.57 8.56 -8.00
N SER A 264 -5.09 8.50 -6.75
CA SER A 264 -5.36 7.33 -5.88
C SER A 264 -6.83 7.20 -5.54
N ASP A 265 -7.54 8.32 -5.48
CA ASP A 265 -8.97 8.41 -5.34
C ASP A 265 -9.69 7.62 -6.44
N ALA A 266 -9.44 7.96 -7.70
CA ALA A 266 -10.02 7.25 -8.84
C ALA A 266 -9.69 5.75 -8.82
N VAL A 267 -8.42 5.40 -8.52
CA VAL A 267 -7.97 4.00 -8.44
C VAL A 267 -8.75 3.22 -7.38
N ASN A 268 -8.81 3.74 -6.15
CA ASN A 268 -9.46 3.06 -5.04
C ASN A 268 -10.98 2.94 -5.24
N THR A 269 -11.60 3.98 -5.78
CA THR A 269 -13.06 3.99 -6.04
C THR A 269 -13.44 2.95 -7.09
N ILE A 270 -12.74 2.89 -8.23
CA ILE A 270 -13.02 1.90 -9.28
C ILE A 270 -12.91 0.47 -8.74
N ILE A 271 -11.91 0.16 -7.93
CA ILE A 271 -11.76 -1.17 -7.33
C ILE A 271 -12.99 -1.57 -6.51
N ILE A 272 -13.55 -0.63 -5.74
CA ILE A 272 -14.68 -0.89 -4.85
C ILE A 272 -16.00 -1.05 -5.64
N VAL A 273 -16.20 -0.22 -6.67
CA VAL A 273 -17.49 -0.18 -7.38
C VAL A 273 -17.59 -1.12 -8.57
N MET A 274 -16.48 -1.77 -8.96
CA MET A 274 -16.37 -2.58 -10.18
C MET A 274 -17.45 -3.67 -10.29
N SER A 275 -17.79 -4.34 -9.19
CA SER A 275 -18.80 -5.40 -9.18
C SER A 275 -20.20 -4.88 -9.51
N VAL A 276 -20.58 -3.75 -8.93
CA VAL A 276 -21.89 -3.12 -9.18
C VAL A 276 -21.97 -2.68 -10.63
N VAL A 277 -20.94 -1.99 -11.12
CA VAL A 277 -20.87 -1.53 -12.51
C VAL A 277 -20.96 -2.72 -13.48
N ALA A 278 -20.19 -3.77 -13.26
CA ALA A 278 -20.17 -4.95 -14.12
C ALA A 278 -21.52 -5.67 -14.18
N VAL A 279 -22.12 -5.91 -13.00
CA VAL A 279 -23.31 -6.75 -12.89
C VAL A 279 -24.60 -5.95 -13.12
N ARG A 280 -24.74 -4.77 -12.49
CA ARG A 280 -25.99 -3.99 -12.52
C ARG A 280 -26.11 -3.08 -13.73
N VAL A 281 -24.99 -2.60 -14.28
CA VAL A 281 -24.98 -1.62 -15.38
C VAL A 281 -24.61 -2.28 -16.71
N VAL A 282 -23.48 -2.98 -16.77
CA VAL A 282 -23.02 -3.67 -18.00
C VAL A 282 -23.86 -4.92 -18.30
N GLY A 283 -24.43 -5.55 -17.26
CA GLY A 283 -25.31 -6.71 -17.40
C GLY A 283 -24.60 -8.07 -17.41
N LEU A 284 -23.39 -8.15 -16.82
CA LEU A 284 -22.72 -9.44 -16.61
C LEU A 284 -23.43 -10.25 -15.52
N THR A 285 -23.43 -11.56 -15.67
CA THR A 285 -23.80 -12.45 -14.56
C THR A 285 -22.72 -12.40 -13.48
N LYS A 286 -23.06 -12.78 -12.23
CA LYS A 286 -22.07 -12.87 -11.14
C LYS A 286 -20.89 -13.77 -11.52
N GLN A 287 -21.16 -14.90 -12.16
CA GLN A 287 -20.12 -15.83 -12.63
C GLN A 287 -19.23 -15.22 -13.70
N GLN A 288 -19.81 -14.53 -14.70
CA GLN A 288 -19.04 -13.83 -15.73
C GLN A 288 -18.14 -12.75 -15.11
N TYR A 289 -18.66 -11.98 -14.14
CA TYR A 289 -17.85 -11.00 -13.41
C TYR A 289 -16.65 -11.64 -12.69
N LEU A 290 -16.86 -12.76 -12.00
CA LEU A 290 -15.77 -13.48 -11.31
C LEU A 290 -14.72 -14.00 -12.32
N MET A 291 -15.15 -14.57 -13.45
CA MET A 291 -14.23 -15.02 -14.53
C MET A 291 -13.44 -13.86 -15.12
N VAL A 292 -14.11 -12.73 -15.40
CA VAL A 292 -13.44 -11.50 -15.88
C VAL A 292 -12.42 -11.03 -14.86
N THR A 293 -12.75 -11.02 -13.58
CA THR A 293 -11.80 -10.62 -12.52
C THR A 293 -10.56 -11.50 -12.46
N VAL A 294 -10.71 -12.82 -12.58
CA VAL A 294 -9.55 -13.74 -12.65
C VAL A 294 -8.67 -13.37 -13.85
N LEU A 295 -9.26 -13.18 -15.03
CA LEU A 295 -8.54 -12.76 -16.23
C LEU A 295 -7.80 -11.44 -16.01
N LEU A 296 -8.49 -10.42 -15.49
CA LEU A 296 -7.93 -9.09 -15.24
C LEU A 296 -6.82 -9.12 -14.19
N THR A 297 -6.93 -10.01 -13.18
CA THR A 297 -5.87 -10.20 -12.17
C THR A 297 -4.60 -10.79 -12.80
N VAL A 298 -4.73 -11.76 -13.70
CA VAL A 298 -3.59 -12.31 -14.45
C VAL A 298 -2.95 -11.22 -15.32
N VAL A 299 -3.75 -10.39 -15.99
CA VAL A 299 -3.28 -9.22 -16.74
C VAL A 299 -2.52 -8.24 -15.84
N ALA A 300 -3.05 -7.94 -14.65
CA ALA A 300 -2.41 -7.03 -13.69
C ALA A 300 -1.05 -7.56 -13.22
N ILE A 301 -0.95 -8.86 -12.89
CA ILE A 301 0.30 -9.51 -12.49
C ILE A 301 1.34 -9.42 -13.60
N THR A 302 0.99 -9.85 -14.81
CA THR A 302 1.92 -9.87 -15.94
C THR A 302 2.36 -8.47 -16.36
N ALA A 303 1.43 -7.52 -16.39
CA ALA A 303 1.72 -6.12 -16.71
C ALA A 303 2.62 -5.45 -15.66
N SER A 304 2.53 -5.82 -14.39
CA SER A 304 3.39 -5.27 -13.32
C SER A 304 4.87 -5.49 -13.61
N PHE A 305 5.25 -6.63 -14.17
CA PHE A 305 6.63 -6.89 -14.59
C PHE A 305 7.06 -6.00 -15.77
N GLY A 306 6.14 -5.72 -16.70
CA GLY A 306 6.35 -4.79 -17.80
C GLY A 306 6.58 -3.37 -17.31
N TRP A 307 5.68 -2.89 -16.44
CA TRP A 307 5.79 -1.56 -15.83
C TRP A 307 7.05 -1.41 -14.99
N GLY A 308 7.48 -2.45 -14.25
CA GLY A 308 8.74 -2.46 -13.51
C GLY A 308 9.93 -2.18 -14.41
N ARG A 309 10.03 -2.86 -15.57
CA ARG A 309 11.10 -2.61 -16.55
C ARG A 309 11.05 -1.19 -17.15
N LEU A 310 9.85 -0.64 -17.34
CA LEU A 310 9.69 0.74 -17.80
C LEU A 310 10.16 1.75 -16.74
N VAL A 311 9.89 1.50 -15.46
CA VAL A 311 10.39 2.32 -14.33
C VAL A 311 11.91 2.33 -14.32
N ASP A 312 12.55 1.16 -14.49
CA ASP A 312 14.01 1.06 -14.51
C ASP A 312 14.62 1.79 -15.71
N ARG A 313 13.98 1.69 -16.89
CA ARG A 313 14.49 2.25 -18.14
C ARG A 313 14.22 3.75 -18.31
N PHE A 314 13.04 4.23 -17.97
CA PHE A 314 12.57 5.59 -18.27
C PHE A 314 12.39 6.47 -17.02
N GLY A 315 12.53 5.87 -15.84
CA GLY A 315 12.33 6.52 -14.56
C GLY A 315 10.87 6.48 -14.07
N PRO A 316 10.65 6.59 -12.74
CA PRO A 316 9.34 6.40 -12.13
C PRO A 316 8.34 7.49 -12.50
N LYS A 317 8.76 8.76 -12.64
CA LYS A 317 7.87 9.87 -13.03
C LYS A 317 7.23 9.67 -14.39
N ARG A 318 8.06 9.40 -15.43
CA ARG A 318 7.57 9.21 -16.80
C ARG A 318 6.64 8.01 -16.88
N THR A 319 7.06 6.91 -16.24
CA THR A 319 6.25 5.69 -16.17
C THR A 319 4.92 5.94 -15.46
N LEU A 320 4.91 6.64 -14.32
CA LEU A 320 3.68 7.01 -13.62
C LEU A 320 2.73 7.82 -14.53
N LEU A 321 3.24 8.82 -15.24
CA LEU A 321 2.43 9.60 -16.18
C LEU A 321 1.83 8.74 -17.31
N TRP A 322 2.58 7.78 -17.86
CA TRP A 322 2.05 6.84 -18.85
C TRP A 322 0.96 5.95 -18.26
N VAL A 323 1.16 5.46 -17.05
CA VAL A 323 0.16 4.67 -16.33
C VAL A 323 -1.12 5.48 -16.09
N LEU A 324 -1.01 6.72 -15.61
CA LEU A 324 -2.19 7.58 -15.39
C LEU A 324 -2.91 7.91 -16.71
N ALA A 325 -2.16 8.11 -17.80
CA ALA A 325 -2.74 8.29 -19.13
C ALA A 325 -3.46 7.02 -19.61
N SER A 326 -2.89 5.83 -19.39
CA SER A 326 -3.56 4.56 -19.72
C SER A 326 -4.85 4.36 -18.91
N TRP A 327 -4.84 4.73 -17.62
CA TRP A 327 -6.03 4.75 -16.78
C TRP A 327 -7.13 5.67 -17.34
N ALA A 328 -6.76 6.90 -17.75
CA ALA A 328 -7.71 7.83 -18.35
C ALA A 328 -8.35 7.25 -19.62
N VAL A 329 -7.57 6.60 -20.48
CA VAL A 329 -8.07 5.89 -21.67
C VAL A 329 -9.00 4.74 -21.27
N GLY A 330 -8.60 3.93 -20.27
CA GLY A 330 -9.45 2.85 -19.76
C GLY A 330 -10.77 3.34 -19.20
N LEU A 331 -10.79 4.44 -18.43
CA LEU A 331 -12.03 5.05 -17.93
C LEU A 331 -12.93 5.57 -19.06
N LEU A 332 -12.36 6.19 -20.11
CA LEU A 332 -13.12 6.62 -21.29
C LEU A 332 -13.78 5.43 -22.03
N ILE A 333 -13.02 4.36 -22.26
CA ILE A 333 -13.56 3.15 -22.89
C ILE A 333 -14.64 2.52 -21.99
N GLY A 334 -14.42 2.47 -20.67
CA GLY A 334 -15.40 2.03 -19.70
C GLY A 334 -16.69 2.85 -19.76
N MET A 335 -16.58 4.17 -19.82
CA MET A 335 -17.75 5.07 -19.96
C MET A 335 -18.55 4.78 -21.24
N VAL A 336 -17.88 4.53 -22.38
CA VAL A 336 -18.56 4.12 -23.63
C VAL A 336 -19.25 2.78 -23.47
N SER A 337 -18.62 1.80 -22.81
CA SER A 337 -19.21 0.49 -22.49
C SER A 337 -20.54 0.61 -21.74
N LEU A 338 -20.63 1.52 -20.78
CA LEU A 338 -21.86 1.74 -20.00
C LEU A 338 -23.02 2.30 -20.84
N GLY A 339 -22.73 2.91 -21.99
CA GLY A 339 -23.73 3.34 -22.95
C GLY A 339 -24.30 2.20 -23.80
N LEU A 340 -23.78 0.97 -23.69
CA LEU A 340 -24.16 -0.21 -24.48
C LEU A 340 -24.49 -1.41 -23.55
N PRO A 341 -25.41 -1.24 -22.57
CA PRO A 341 -25.70 -2.28 -21.59
C PRO A 341 -26.24 -3.55 -22.24
N GLY A 342 -25.80 -4.73 -21.74
CA GLY A 342 -26.27 -6.04 -22.20
C GLY A 342 -25.87 -6.43 -23.63
N THR A 343 -25.16 -5.58 -24.37
CA THR A 343 -24.69 -5.90 -25.71
C THR A 343 -23.31 -6.58 -25.70
N PRO A 344 -23.00 -7.49 -26.65
CA PRO A 344 -21.66 -8.07 -26.78
C PRO A 344 -20.57 -7.02 -26.94
N ALA A 345 -20.88 -5.92 -27.66
CA ALA A 345 -19.93 -4.80 -27.81
C ALA A 345 -19.66 -4.08 -26.48
N GLY A 346 -20.69 -3.80 -25.67
CA GLY A 346 -20.55 -3.21 -24.34
C GLY A 346 -19.72 -4.08 -23.41
N ILE A 347 -20.01 -5.39 -23.36
CA ILE A 347 -19.24 -6.35 -22.55
C ILE A 347 -17.78 -6.40 -23.03
N GLY A 348 -17.53 -6.45 -24.33
CA GLY A 348 -16.19 -6.44 -24.90
C GLY A 348 -15.40 -5.19 -24.52
N LEU A 349 -16.01 -4.01 -24.64
CA LEU A 349 -15.41 -2.74 -24.24
C LEU A 349 -15.12 -2.70 -22.73
N PHE A 350 -16.02 -3.25 -21.90
CA PHE A 350 -15.81 -3.34 -20.46
C PHE A 350 -14.58 -4.19 -20.11
N VAL A 351 -14.43 -5.35 -20.77
CA VAL A 351 -13.26 -6.23 -20.56
C VAL A 351 -11.96 -5.54 -21.01
N ILE A 352 -11.99 -4.85 -22.15
CA ILE A 352 -10.84 -4.08 -22.65
C ILE A 352 -10.48 -2.94 -21.66
N ALA A 353 -11.47 -2.17 -21.23
CA ALA A 353 -11.29 -1.12 -20.24
C ALA A 353 -10.69 -1.69 -18.95
N GLY A 354 -11.25 -2.80 -18.46
CA GLY A 354 -10.77 -3.51 -17.28
C GLY A 354 -9.34 -4.02 -17.45
N ALA A 355 -8.93 -4.52 -18.61
CA ALA A 355 -7.58 -4.96 -18.89
C ALA A 355 -6.57 -3.80 -18.84
N ILE A 356 -6.93 -2.64 -19.41
CA ILE A 356 -6.10 -1.43 -19.39
C ILE A 356 -5.96 -0.92 -17.94
N VAL A 357 -7.07 -0.78 -17.23
CA VAL A 357 -7.13 -0.32 -15.83
C VAL A 357 -6.41 -1.29 -14.90
N GLY A 358 -6.64 -2.61 -15.05
CA GLY A 358 -5.97 -3.66 -14.28
C GLY A 358 -4.45 -3.67 -14.50
N SER A 359 -4.02 -3.55 -15.77
CA SER A 359 -2.60 -3.37 -16.09
C SER A 359 -2.01 -2.16 -15.37
N GLY A 360 -2.70 -1.03 -15.45
CA GLY A 360 -2.27 0.22 -14.83
C GLY A 360 -2.25 0.17 -13.29
N LEU A 361 -3.06 -0.68 -12.65
CA LEU A 361 -3.04 -0.87 -11.19
C LEU A 361 -1.65 -1.33 -10.71
N GLY A 362 -1.09 -2.35 -11.38
CA GLY A 362 0.28 -2.78 -11.09
C GLY A 362 1.30 -1.68 -11.38
N GLY A 363 1.10 -0.92 -12.47
CA GLY A 363 1.97 0.19 -12.85
C GLY A 363 1.98 1.33 -11.83
N VAL A 364 0.82 1.73 -11.31
CA VAL A 364 0.72 2.73 -10.23
C VAL A 364 1.50 2.27 -9.00
N GLN A 365 1.27 1.04 -8.52
CA GLN A 365 1.92 0.54 -7.31
C GLN A 365 3.45 0.52 -7.41
N VAL A 366 3.99 0.21 -8.59
CA VAL A 366 5.45 0.17 -8.81
C VAL A 366 6.01 1.58 -8.97
N ALA A 367 5.46 2.38 -9.90
CA ALA A 367 6.01 3.68 -10.26
C ALA A 367 5.85 4.72 -9.13
N ASP A 368 4.71 4.74 -8.48
CA ASP A 368 4.32 5.64 -7.41
C ASP A 368 5.26 5.50 -6.20
N ARG A 369 5.48 4.26 -5.74
CA ARG A 369 6.36 3.96 -4.60
C ARG A 369 7.82 4.34 -4.88
N VAL A 370 8.33 4.03 -6.08
CA VAL A 370 9.70 4.38 -6.47
C VAL A 370 9.85 5.90 -6.61
N PHE A 371 8.81 6.59 -7.13
CA PHE A 371 8.83 8.03 -7.26
C PHE A 371 8.83 8.72 -5.89
N MET A 372 8.01 8.23 -4.95
CA MET A 372 8.02 8.67 -3.56
C MET A 372 9.40 8.54 -2.91
N LEU A 373 10.06 7.39 -3.10
CA LEU A 373 11.43 7.15 -2.60
C LEU A 373 12.43 8.16 -3.16
N ARG A 374 12.33 8.50 -4.46
CA ARG A 374 13.25 9.47 -5.09
C ARG A 374 13.03 10.91 -4.61
N LEU A 375 11.82 11.25 -4.22
CA LEU A 375 11.50 12.57 -3.69
C LEU A 375 11.81 12.71 -2.20
N SER A 376 11.93 11.58 -1.48
CA SER A 376 12.10 11.57 -0.03
C SER A 376 13.58 11.67 0.35
N PRO A 377 13.97 12.64 1.21
CA PRO A 377 15.28 12.66 1.82
C PRO A 377 15.59 11.36 2.57
N PRO A 378 16.81 10.80 2.44
CA PRO A 378 17.19 9.54 3.07
C PRO A 378 16.94 9.48 4.59
N ALA A 379 17.15 10.58 5.29
CA ALA A 379 17.00 10.67 6.74
C ALA A 379 15.54 10.60 7.22
N ARG A 380 14.54 10.84 6.34
CA ARG A 380 13.10 10.96 6.69
C ARG A 380 12.19 10.09 5.84
N ILE A 381 12.72 9.03 5.22
CA ILE A 381 11.94 8.13 4.36
C ILE A 381 10.72 7.56 5.09
N GLY A 382 10.90 7.08 6.33
CA GLY A 382 9.80 6.49 7.11
C GLY A 382 8.68 7.48 7.41
N GLU A 383 9.02 8.73 7.78
CA GLU A 383 8.09 9.82 8.03
C GLU A 383 7.22 10.10 6.78
N PHE A 384 7.85 10.26 5.63
CA PHE A 384 7.14 10.58 4.39
C PHE A 384 6.35 9.40 3.83
N PHE A 385 6.77 8.15 4.06
CA PHE A 385 5.95 6.99 3.73
C PHE A 385 4.71 6.87 4.64
N GLY A 386 4.80 7.30 5.90
CA GLY A 386 3.62 7.44 6.77
C GLY A 386 2.61 8.44 6.19
N LEU A 387 3.09 9.61 5.75
CA LEU A 387 2.25 10.63 5.11
C LEU A 387 1.68 10.15 3.76
N TYR A 388 2.47 9.43 2.97
CA TYR A 388 2.03 8.77 1.74
C TYR A 388 0.87 7.79 1.98
N GLY A 389 0.94 6.98 3.04
CA GLY A 389 -0.16 6.09 3.45
C GLY A 389 -1.41 6.85 3.87
N LEU A 390 -1.25 7.91 4.67
CA LEU A 390 -2.35 8.78 5.12
C LEU A 390 -3.07 9.45 3.94
N VAL A 391 -2.31 9.98 2.97
CA VAL A 391 -2.85 10.58 1.74
C VAL A 391 -3.65 9.57 0.93
N GLY A 392 -3.17 8.32 0.80
CA GLY A 392 -3.90 7.25 0.10
C GLY A 392 -5.23 6.87 0.76
N LYS A 393 -5.28 6.84 2.10
CA LYS A 393 -6.52 6.57 2.85
C LYS A 393 -7.48 7.77 2.79
N GLY A 394 -6.95 8.99 2.94
CA GLY A 394 -7.74 10.21 2.87
C GLY A 394 -8.40 10.42 1.50
N SER A 395 -7.71 10.06 0.41
CA SER A 395 -8.25 10.17 -0.95
C SER A 395 -9.49 9.28 -1.14
N GLN A 396 -9.46 8.07 -0.63
CA GLN A 396 -10.56 7.11 -0.76
C GLN A 396 -11.89 7.64 -0.20
N VAL A 397 -11.84 8.46 0.87
CA VAL A 397 -13.03 9.08 1.46
C VAL A 397 -13.71 10.03 0.48
N ILE A 398 -12.93 10.88 -0.22
CA ILE A 398 -13.49 11.90 -1.12
C ILE A 398 -14.05 11.29 -2.38
N GLY A 399 -13.35 10.37 -3.03
CA GLY A 399 -13.82 9.77 -4.25
C GLY A 399 -15.05 8.90 -4.10
N GLN A 400 -15.07 8.11 -3.05
CA GLN A 400 -16.27 7.36 -2.73
C GLN A 400 -17.47 8.28 -2.49
N THR A 401 -17.26 9.41 -1.80
CA THR A 401 -18.32 10.40 -1.58
C THR A 401 -18.79 11.01 -2.89
N LEU A 402 -17.87 11.47 -3.74
CA LEU A 402 -18.21 12.06 -5.04
C LEU A 402 -18.94 11.06 -5.94
N TYR A 403 -18.45 9.82 -6.01
CA TYR A 403 -19.04 8.77 -6.82
C TYR A 403 -20.45 8.40 -6.34
N GLY A 404 -20.60 8.08 -5.04
CA GLY A 404 -21.89 7.66 -4.48
C GLY A 404 -22.94 8.77 -4.49
N LEU A 405 -22.54 10.01 -4.19
CA LEU A 405 -23.44 11.16 -4.22
C LEU A 405 -23.88 11.48 -5.66
N THR A 406 -22.97 11.37 -6.64
CA THR A 406 -23.32 11.57 -8.06
C THR A 406 -24.40 10.58 -8.49
N ILE A 407 -24.27 9.30 -8.14
CA ILE A 407 -25.28 8.30 -8.47
C ILE A 407 -26.58 8.59 -7.75
N PHE A 408 -26.54 8.83 -6.44
CA PHE A 408 -27.75 9.10 -5.65
C PHE A 408 -28.56 10.29 -6.17
N LEU A 409 -27.89 11.38 -6.57
CA LEU A 409 -28.56 12.59 -7.06
C LEU A 409 -29.06 12.49 -8.50
N LEU A 410 -28.42 11.67 -9.35
CA LEU A 410 -28.70 11.63 -10.77
C LEU A 410 -29.40 10.36 -11.23
N PHE A 411 -29.52 9.33 -10.39
CA PHE A 411 -30.08 8.04 -10.81
C PHE A 411 -31.55 8.14 -11.22
N ASP A 412 -32.37 8.89 -10.49
CA ASP A 412 -33.80 9.08 -10.81
C ASP A 412 -34.01 9.77 -12.15
N THR A 413 -33.07 10.65 -12.57
CA THR A 413 -33.19 11.41 -13.81
C THR A 413 -32.52 10.76 -15.01
N LEU A 414 -31.35 10.12 -14.77
CA LEU A 414 -30.48 9.57 -15.82
C LEU A 414 -30.44 8.04 -15.83
N GLY A 415 -31.02 7.37 -14.83
CA GLY A 415 -30.90 5.93 -14.67
C GLY A 415 -29.43 5.47 -14.68
N ASN A 416 -29.10 4.48 -15.50
CA ASN A 416 -27.73 4.00 -15.65
C ASN A 416 -26.74 5.06 -16.18
N GLY A 417 -27.23 6.16 -16.78
CA GLY A 417 -26.39 7.30 -17.19
C GLY A 417 -25.70 8.00 -16.00
N ALA A 418 -26.27 7.90 -14.78
CA ALA A 418 -25.65 8.41 -13.56
C ALA A 418 -24.26 7.78 -13.32
N TYR A 419 -24.06 6.50 -13.65
CA TYR A 419 -22.78 5.81 -13.55
C TYR A 419 -21.74 6.37 -14.55
N GLN A 420 -22.17 6.78 -15.74
CA GLN A 420 -21.27 7.43 -16.70
C GLN A 420 -20.79 8.78 -16.16
N VAL A 421 -21.68 9.59 -15.58
CA VAL A 421 -21.32 10.85 -14.94
C VAL A 421 -20.36 10.61 -13.74
N ALA A 422 -20.65 9.59 -12.93
CA ALA A 422 -19.79 9.23 -11.80
C ALA A 422 -18.37 8.80 -12.26
N ILE A 423 -18.25 8.04 -13.35
CA ILE A 423 -16.93 7.73 -13.94
C ILE A 423 -16.26 8.97 -14.52
N LEU A 424 -17.03 9.92 -15.07
CA LEU A 424 -16.48 11.19 -15.56
C LEU A 424 -15.86 12.01 -14.41
N THR A 425 -16.44 12.00 -13.19
CA THR A 425 -15.83 12.65 -12.03
C THR A 425 -14.51 11.98 -11.64
N LEU A 426 -14.42 10.65 -11.70
CA LEU A 426 -13.16 9.93 -11.46
C LEU A 426 -12.11 10.18 -12.54
N LEU A 427 -12.54 10.32 -13.79
CA LEU A 427 -11.65 10.75 -14.88
C LEU A 427 -11.09 12.15 -14.62
N ALA A 428 -11.95 13.08 -14.18
CA ALA A 428 -11.52 14.42 -13.84
C ALA A 428 -10.48 14.44 -12.69
N THR A 429 -10.70 13.68 -11.61
CA THR A 429 -9.73 13.55 -10.52
C THR A 429 -8.42 12.91 -10.99
N MET A 430 -8.48 11.90 -11.87
CA MET A 430 -7.30 11.29 -12.49
C MET A 430 -6.49 12.30 -13.31
N LEU A 431 -7.16 13.12 -14.14
CA LEU A 431 -6.52 14.14 -14.97
C LEU A 431 -5.94 15.29 -14.12
N ILE A 432 -6.59 15.68 -13.03
CA ILE A 432 -6.05 16.63 -12.06
C ILE A 432 -4.77 16.06 -11.44
N GLY A 433 -4.78 14.79 -11.00
CA GLY A 433 -3.61 14.10 -10.50
C GLY A 433 -2.46 14.09 -11.52
N TYR A 434 -2.75 13.74 -12.77
CA TYR A 434 -1.80 13.79 -13.88
C TYR A 434 -1.18 15.18 -14.07
N ALA A 435 -2.00 16.22 -14.10
CA ALA A 435 -1.56 17.61 -14.30
C ALA A 435 -0.68 18.10 -13.14
N LEU A 436 -0.98 17.69 -11.91
CA LEU A 436 -0.19 18.02 -10.73
C LEU A 436 1.17 17.30 -10.71
N ILE A 437 1.24 16.05 -11.19
CA ILE A 437 2.50 15.28 -11.25
C ILE A 437 3.42 15.77 -12.37
N ARG A 438 2.87 16.21 -13.50
CA ARG A 438 3.63 16.59 -14.71
C ARG A 438 4.80 17.55 -14.46
N PRO A 439 4.69 18.65 -13.68
CA PRO A 439 5.79 19.57 -13.43
C PRO A 439 6.72 19.16 -12.28
N VAL A 440 6.42 18.10 -11.51
CA VAL A 440 7.28 17.65 -10.40
C VAL A 440 8.61 17.16 -10.96
N SER A 441 9.74 17.53 -10.34
CA SER A 441 11.07 17.03 -10.72
C SER A 441 11.20 15.53 -10.44
N ASP A 442 11.92 14.77 -11.26
CA ASP A 442 12.20 13.34 -11.05
C ASP A 442 13.35 13.10 -10.07
N ARG A 443 13.98 14.16 -9.58
CA ARG A 443 15.09 14.11 -8.64
C ARG A 443 14.83 15.07 -7.49
N TRP A 444 15.18 14.64 -6.29
CA TRP A 444 15.24 15.54 -5.15
C TRP A 444 16.29 16.62 -5.40
N ALA A 445 15.87 17.88 -5.36
CA ALA A 445 16.71 19.04 -5.64
C ALA A 445 17.04 19.85 -4.36
N GLY A 446 16.76 19.30 -3.16
CA GLY A 446 17.03 20.00 -1.90
C GLY A 446 18.51 19.98 -1.53
N SER A 447 19.05 21.09 -1.03
CA SER A 447 20.33 21.11 -0.36
C SER A 447 20.25 20.27 0.91
N ILE A 448 21.28 19.48 1.16
CA ILE A 448 21.42 18.65 2.37
C ILE A 448 21.33 19.50 3.64
N ASP A 449 21.72 20.80 3.57
CA ASP A 449 21.74 21.76 4.66
C ASP A 449 20.35 22.18 5.18
N ALA A 450 19.29 22.14 4.32
CA ALA A 450 17.93 22.46 4.75
C ALA A 450 17.25 21.33 5.54
N LEU A 451 17.87 20.15 5.62
CA LEU A 451 17.34 18.93 6.24
C LEU A 451 18.32 18.33 7.27
N ALA A 452 19.34 19.09 7.64
CA ALA A 452 20.16 18.74 8.81
C ALA A 452 19.21 18.49 10.01
N PRO A 453 19.38 17.41 10.78
CA PRO A 453 18.62 17.24 11.99
C PRO A 453 18.75 18.53 12.81
N ASP A 454 17.61 18.99 13.34
CA ASP A 454 17.59 20.13 14.26
C ASP A 454 18.70 19.89 15.30
N PRO A 455 19.70 20.75 15.41
CA PRO A 455 20.83 20.51 16.32
C PRO A 455 20.44 20.52 17.80
N GLY A 456 19.15 20.30 18.13
CA GLY A 456 18.68 20.31 19.50
C GLY A 456 19.02 21.63 20.24
N PRO A 457 18.45 21.93 21.39
CA PRO A 457 18.83 23.11 22.14
C PRO A 457 20.37 23.05 22.40
N ARG A 458 21.07 24.02 21.81
CA ARG A 458 22.53 24.14 22.00
C ARG A 458 22.81 24.18 23.50
N ASP A 459 23.71 23.33 23.93
CA ASP A 459 24.27 23.40 25.28
C ASP A 459 24.95 24.77 25.40
N PRO A 460 24.51 25.66 26.32
CA PRO A 460 25.13 27.00 26.50
C PRO A 460 26.59 26.94 26.87
N GLN A 461 27.12 25.78 27.17
CA GLN A 461 28.52 25.58 27.58
C GLN A 461 29.41 24.91 26.51
N ALA A 462 28.86 24.60 25.34
CA ALA A 462 29.67 24.06 24.26
C ALA A 462 30.50 25.18 23.60
N PRO A 463 31.83 25.01 23.43
CA PRO A 463 32.66 26.00 22.76
C PRO A 463 32.19 26.21 21.33
N ASP A 464 32.13 27.50 20.92
CA ASP A 464 31.73 27.91 19.60
C ASP A 464 32.61 27.24 18.53
N PRO A 465 32.07 26.44 17.60
CA PRO A 465 32.86 25.96 16.47
C PRO A 465 33.16 27.16 15.58
N GLY A 466 34.40 27.64 15.63
CA GLY A 466 34.88 28.73 14.82
C GLY A 466 34.50 28.60 13.33
N PRO A 467 34.57 29.69 12.53
CA PRO A 467 34.19 29.68 11.13
C PRO A 467 34.97 28.57 10.38
N PRO A 468 34.34 27.86 9.41
CA PRO A 468 35.03 26.85 8.65
C PRO A 468 36.22 27.46 7.92
N ASP A 469 37.41 26.99 8.25
CA ASP A 469 38.65 27.43 7.62
C ASP A 469 38.61 27.26 6.13
N ALA A 470 38.60 28.39 5.43
CA ALA A 470 38.81 28.46 3.98
C ALA A 470 40.33 28.30 3.70
N GLN A 471 40.88 27.14 3.97
CA GLN A 471 42.23 26.79 3.60
C GLN A 471 42.28 25.41 2.95
N GLY A 472 42.70 25.38 1.68
CA GLY A 472 43.11 24.15 1.06
C GLY A 472 42.71 23.93 -0.41
N LEU A 473 42.90 24.95 -1.25
CA LEU A 473 43.06 24.74 -2.69
C LEU A 473 44.30 25.54 -3.15
N ASP A 474 45.48 25.19 -2.64
CA ASP A 474 46.73 25.55 -3.30
C ASP A 474 47.57 24.27 -3.44
N GLY A 475 47.86 23.98 -4.71
CA GLY A 475 48.60 22.82 -5.12
C GLY A 475 50.07 22.84 -4.60
N GLN A 476 50.49 21.74 -4.05
CA GLN A 476 51.89 21.38 -3.97
C GLN A 476 52.04 19.95 -4.49
N ALA A 477 52.71 19.85 -5.63
CA ALA A 477 53.28 18.62 -6.11
C ALA A 477 54.41 18.18 -5.14
N PRO A 478 54.54 16.90 -4.78
CA PRO A 478 55.70 16.45 -4.05
C PRO A 478 56.90 16.28 -4.98
N ASP A 479 57.97 17.00 -4.67
CA ASP A 479 59.32 16.84 -5.21
C ASP A 479 59.82 15.41 -5.04
N GLY A 480 60.53 14.95 -6.06
CA GLY A 480 61.18 13.65 -6.12
C GLY A 480 62.28 13.47 -5.04
N GLN A 481 62.25 12.36 -4.40
CA GLN A 481 63.43 11.74 -3.80
C GLN A 481 63.62 10.36 -4.39
N ALA A 482 64.69 10.28 -5.23
CA ALA A 482 65.30 9.06 -5.63
C ALA A 482 65.88 8.32 -4.44
N VAL A 483 65.52 7.08 -4.25
CA VAL A 483 66.21 6.15 -3.37
C VAL A 483 66.70 4.97 -4.19
N ASP A 484 68.01 4.80 -4.16
CA ASP A 484 68.87 3.87 -4.87
C ASP A 484 68.40 2.40 -4.87
N ALA A 485 68.60 1.79 -6.00
CA ALA A 485 68.59 0.36 -6.21
C ALA A 485 69.75 -0.32 -5.49
N GLN A 486 69.49 -1.31 -4.69
CA GLN A 486 70.42 -2.40 -4.39
C GLN A 486 69.73 -3.74 -4.55
N ALA A 487 70.17 -4.47 -5.59
CA ALA A 487 69.95 -5.88 -5.73
C ALA A 487 70.90 -6.68 -4.85
N PRO A 488 70.52 -7.87 -4.45
CA PRO A 488 71.51 -8.93 -4.31
C PRO A 488 71.19 -10.10 -5.26
N ASP A 489 72.30 -10.49 -5.92
CA ASP A 489 72.52 -11.73 -6.65
C ASP A 489 72.27 -12.99 -5.81
N GLY A 490 72.05 -14.08 -6.54
CA GLY A 490 72.40 -15.43 -6.07
C GLY A 490 71.28 -16.47 -6.26
N ALA A 491 71.22 -17.05 -7.41
CA ALA A 491 71.67 -18.44 -7.76
C ALA A 491 70.96 -19.61 -7.06
N GLY A 492 70.54 -20.57 -7.89
CA GLY A 492 70.35 -21.97 -7.54
C GLY A 492 68.98 -22.53 -7.92
N ASP A 493 68.80 -22.96 -9.07
CA ASP A 493 68.93 -24.26 -9.72
C ASP A 493 68.09 -25.42 -9.08
N SER A 494 67.51 -26.14 -9.99
CA SER A 494 67.21 -27.57 -10.01
C SER A 494 65.75 -28.04 -9.80
N THR A 495 65.16 -28.37 -10.90
CA THR A 495 64.64 -29.71 -11.32
C THR A 495 63.48 -30.36 -10.59
N ALA A 496 62.51 -30.67 -11.43
CA ALA A 496 61.79 -31.95 -11.65
C ALA A 496 60.84 -32.50 -10.57
N ALA A 497 59.65 -32.58 -10.89
CA ALA A 497 58.78 -33.72 -11.23
C ALA A 497 57.31 -33.28 -11.29
#